data_60e995ab93e83559dfa839001d7ec04d
#
_entry.id   60e995ab93e83559dfa839001d7ec04d
#
_cell.length_a   1.000
_cell.length_b   1.000
_cell.length_c   1.000
_cell.angle_alpha   90.00
_cell.angle_beta   90.00
_cell.angle_gamma   90.00
#
_symmetry.space_group_name_H-M   'P 1'
#
loop_
_entity.id
_entity.type
_entity.pdbx_description
1 polymer ?
#
loop_
_entity_poly.entity_id
_entity_poly.type
_entity_poly.pdbx_seq_one_letter_code
_entity_poly.pdbx_strand_id
1 'polypeptide(L)'
;MRKLLIIFTIVAAVSCNPSVTEHGTYSDFERVPLKSEIKNVQPMTGIVLWNTNGRSTTAKDKIQLEYSYMLYNDVCKEKDVFDWTPMDKLLEQVASRGHQLVVRFRYTYVGQQCAVPDYIKAWPGYEETSGKSEGRTTYFPDWRCEELQRFHLEFHKRFAERYDKDPRLAFVQTGFGLWAEYHIYDGPCIMGKTFPSHKFQETFYKEMDKYFDETTWSISIDAADAYYSPLNAKKELLDIPFGNFDDSFMHETHHEYNRDCWMFFGEDSYKDGPRGGEFSYYSDYDQKHCLDKEGMYGRTFESQVAEYHMTYILGNDQPGYQSMDRIKEASMSMGYKFEIKDFRVKGNEAAVLITNIGVAPIYRDSYVAVGGVKGEYSLKNLMPGEEVWIHVKGEGVSDQIVPTIECDHLVPGQKIEYKADVI
;
A
#
# COMPACT_ATOMS: atom_id res chain seq x y z
N MET A 1 -12.66 -33.83 52.28
CA MET A 1 -11.96 -32.90 51.39
C MET A 1 -11.54 -33.65 50.13
N ARG A 2 -12.33 -33.58 49.07
CA ARG A 2 -12.01 -34.20 47.78
C ARG A 2 -11.37 -33.12 46.90
N LYS A 3 -10.11 -33.31 46.51
CA LYS A 3 -9.39 -32.46 45.54
C LYS A 3 -9.90 -32.79 44.16
N LEU A 4 -10.50 -31.81 43.51
CA LEU A 4 -10.91 -31.89 42.11
C LEU A 4 -9.67 -31.53 41.25
N LEU A 5 -9.22 -32.49 40.47
CA LEU A 5 -8.11 -32.32 39.53
C LEU A 5 -8.73 -31.83 38.20
N ILE A 6 -8.54 -30.57 37.86
CA ILE A 6 -8.96 -30.01 36.55
C ILE A 6 -7.78 -30.24 35.59
N ILE A 7 -8.00 -31.14 34.63
CA ILE A 7 -7.07 -31.36 33.52
C ILE A 7 -7.40 -30.31 32.44
N PHE A 8 -6.53 -29.36 32.24
CA PHE A 8 -6.55 -28.48 31.09
C PHE A 8 -6.02 -29.22 29.88
N THR A 9 -6.88 -29.57 28.95
CA THR A 9 -6.48 -30.05 27.63
C THR A 9 -6.14 -28.82 26.79
N ILE A 10 -4.83 -28.59 26.59
CA ILE A 10 -4.37 -27.60 25.61
C ILE A 10 -4.59 -28.22 24.23
N VAL A 11 -5.60 -27.73 23.53
CA VAL A 11 -5.75 -27.97 22.09
C VAL A 11 -4.76 -27.02 21.40
N ALA A 12 -3.60 -27.54 21.03
CA ALA A 12 -2.70 -26.85 20.12
C ALA A 12 -3.42 -26.80 18.77
N ALA A 13 -3.87 -25.62 18.37
CA ALA A 13 -4.23 -25.34 16.99
C ALA A 13 -2.93 -25.45 16.16
N VAL A 14 -2.76 -26.58 15.50
CA VAL A 14 -1.74 -26.72 14.45
C VAL A 14 -2.22 -25.86 13.29
N SER A 15 -1.65 -24.68 13.16
CA SER A 15 -1.66 -23.90 11.93
C SER A 15 -0.99 -24.77 10.87
N CYS A 16 -1.77 -25.39 10.01
CA CYS A 16 -1.26 -26.00 8.80
C CYS A 16 -0.86 -24.87 7.85
N ASN A 17 0.36 -24.36 7.99
CA ASN A 17 1.04 -23.81 6.83
C ASN A 17 1.15 -24.96 5.81
N PRO A 18 0.74 -24.77 4.55
CA PRO A 18 1.03 -25.74 3.51
C PRO A 18 2.56 -25.73 3.31
N SER A 19 3.22 -26.68 3.97
CA SER A 19 4.65 -26.90 3.84
C SER A 19 4.98 -27.08 2.35
N VAL A 20 6.06 -26.39 1.93
CA VAL A 20 6.80 -26.66 0.69
C VAL A 20 6.74 -28.14 0.39
N THR A 21 5.97 -28.51 -0.64
CA THR A 21 5.91 -29.90 -1.09
C THR A 21 7.24 -30.24 -1.76
N GLU A 22 7.90 -31.26 -1.24
CA GLU A 22 9.21 -31.75 -1.68
C GLU A 22 9.28 -31.92 -3.22
N HIS A 23 10.47 -31.74 -3.79
CA HIS A 23 10.83 -31.84 -5.19
C HIS A 23 10.41 -33.13 -5.93
N GLY A 24 9.68 -34.05 -5.30
CA GLY A 24 9.20 -35.31 -5.84
C GLY A 24 7.72 -35.36 -6.28
N THR A 25 6.90 -34.38 -5.94
CA THR A 25 5.43 -34.50 -6.01
C THR A 25 4.88 -34.58 -7.43
N TYR A 26 5.56 -34.04 -8.46
CA TYR A 26 5.12 -34.02 -9.86
C TYR A 26 6.12 -34.70 -10.82
N SER A 27 6.86 -35.68 -10.34
CA SER A 27 7.88 -36.39 -11.15
C SER A 27 7.29 -37.17 -12.34
N ASP A 28 6.00 -37.49 -12.32
CA ASP A 28 5.26 -38.17 -13.36
C ASP A 28 4.56 -37.22 -14.36
N PHE A 29 4.72 -35.91 -14.18
CA PHE A 29 4.26 -34.88 -15.12
C PHE A 29 5.38 -34.56 -16.11
N GLU A 30 5.01 -34.34 -17.36
CA GLU A 30 5.94 -33.94 -18.42
C GLU A 30 6.32 -32.46 -18.24
N ARG A 31 7.62 -32.17 -18.25
CA ARG A 31 8.14 -30.81 -18.19
C ARG A 31 7.90 -30.08 -19.51
N VAL A 32 7.34 -28.90 -19.46
CA VAL A 32 7.03 -28.07 -20.63
C VAL A 32 7.97 -26.87 -20.67
N PRO A 33 8.74 -26.67 -21.75
CA PRO A 33 9.60 -25.51 -21.91
C PRO A 33 8.79 -24.19 -21.82
N LEU A 34 9.28 -23.24 -21.04
CA LEU A 34 8.62 -21.96 -20.85
C LEU A 34 9.66 -20.83 -20.77
N LYS A 35 9.51 -19.81 -21.61
CA LYS A 35 10.36 -18.62 -21.60
C LYS A 35 9.52 -17.37 -21.52
N SER A 36 9.79 -16.53 -20.51
CA SER A 36 9.12 -15.25 -20.30
C SER A 36 10.04 -14.27 -19.59
N GLU A 37 9.81 -12.98 -19.80
CA GLU A 37 10.55 -11.90 -19.17
C GLU A 37 9.59 -10.85 -18.59
N ILE A 38 9.97 -10.25 -17.47
CA ILE A 38 9.31 -9.07 -16.92
C ILE A 38 9.88 -7.85 -17.65
N LYS A 39 9.06 -7.18 -18.45
CA LYS A 39 9.47 -6.03 -19.28
C LYS A 39 8.92 -4.70 -18.79
N ASN A 40 7.87 -4.76 -17.95
CA ASN A 40 7.16 -3.58 -17.49
C ASN A 40 7.11 -3.52 -15.97
N VAL A 41 6.88 -2.32 -15.46
CA VAL A 41 6.55 -2.12 -14.04
C VAL A 41 5.30 -2.94 -13.73
N GLN A 42 5.32 -3.65 -12.61
CA GLN A 42 4.18 -4.50 -12.24
C GLN A 42 3.02 -3.64 -11.69
N PRO A 43 1.77 -4.01 -11.91
CA PRO A 43 0.62 -3.30 -11.35
C PRO A 43 0.75 -3.10 -9.83
N MET A 44 0.24 -1.98 -9.33
CA MET A 44 0.28 -1.61 -7.89
C MET A 44 1.68 -1.44 -7.31
N THR A 45 2.72 -1.23 -8.13
CA THR A 45 4.10 -1.01 -7.65
C THR A 45 4.77 0.16 -8.37
N GLY A 46 5.93 0.60 -7.84
CA GLY A 46 6.84 1.49 -8.52
C GLY A 46 6.73 2.96 -8.13
N ILE A 47 7.39 3.79 -8.93
CA ILE A 47 7.36 5.23 -8.73
C ILE A 47 5.99 5.78 -9.15
N VAL A 48 5.42 6.61 -8.28
CA VAL A 48 4.09 7.21 -8.44
C VAL A 48 4.24 8.67 -8.87
N LEU A 49 3.45 9.11 -9.81
CA LEU A 49 3.36 10.52 -10.19
C LEU A 49 2.00 11.09 -9.80
N TRP A 50 1.92 12.40 -9.57
CA TRP A 50 0.62 13.06 -9.39
C TRP A 50 -0.28 12.85 -10.62
N ASN A 51 -1.56 12.65 -10.40
CA ASN A 51 -2.56 12.53 -11.49
C ASN A 51 -2.61 13.75 -12.40
N THR A 52 -2.12 14.90 -11.91
CA THR A 52 -2.00 16.17 -12.67
C THR A 52 -0.64 16.32 -13.36
N ASN A 53 0.31 15.40 -13.16
CA ASN A 53 1.60 15.44 -13.85
C ASN A 53 1.41 15.13 -15.34
N GLY A 54 1.91 16.00 -16.21
CA GLY A 54 1.81 15.80 -17.66
C GLY A 54 2.46 14.50 -18.16
N ARG A 55 3.40 13.92 -17.40
CA ARG A 55 4.02 12.63 -17.73
C ARG A 55 3.13 11.44 -17.44
N SER A 56 2.16 11.55 -16.53
CA SER A 56 1.18 10.48 -16.25
C SER A 56 0.37 10.10 -17.49
N THR A 57 0.16 11.04 -18.41
CA THR A 57 -0.57 10.77 -19.68
C THR A 57 0.29 10.12 -20.76
N THR A 58 1.61 10.26 -20.69
CA THR A 58 2.54 9.81 -21.76
C THR A 58 3.40 8.62 -21.36
N ALA A 59 3.43 8.26 -20.08
CA ALA A 59 4.31 7.24 -19.54
C ALA A 59 3.59 5.93 -19.20
N LYS A 60 2.60 5.52 -19.99
CA LYS A 60 1.72 4.37 -19.74
C LYS A 60 2.43 3.05 -19.39
N ASP A 61 3.63 2.84 -19.93
CA ASP A 61 4.42 1.62 -19.73
C ASP A 61 5.50 1.79 -18.65
N LYS A 62 5.67 2.99 -18.09
CA LYS A 62 6.80 3.33 -17.22
C LYS A 62 6.40 3.58 -15.76
N ILE A 63 5.12 3.82 -15.55
CA ILE A 63 4.49 3.90 -14.21
C ILE A 63 3.22 3.08 -14.20
N GLN A 64 2.77 2.66 -13.04
CA GLN A 64 1.51 1.93 -12.83
C GLN A 64 0.56 2.65 -11.87
N LEU A 65 1.09 3.63 -11.13
CA LEU A 65 0.36 4.31 -10.08
C LEU A 65 0.36 5.82 -10.29
N GLU A 66 -0.77 6.44 -9.95
CA GLU A 66 -0.90 7.88 -9.84
C GLU A 66 -1.39 8.27 -8.45
N TYR A 67 -1.00 9.46 -8.00
CA TYR A 67 -1.30 9.96 -6.68
C TYR A 67 -2.24 11.16 -6.72
N SER A 68 -3.14 11.24 -5.75
CA SER A 68 -3.93 12.45 -5.53
C SER A 68 -4.29 12.65 -4.06
N TYR A 69 -4.28 13.89 -3.60
CA TYR A 69 -5.06 14.27 -2.43
C TYR A 69 -6.55 14.36 -2.78
N MET A 70 -7.38 14.05 -1.78
CA MET A 70 -8.81 14.32 -1.79
C MET A 70 -9.19 15.04 -0.49
N LEU A 71 -10.08 16.02 -0.58
CA LEU A 71 -10.55 16.76 0.57
C LEU A 71 -11.85 16.16 1.09
N TYR A 72 -11.99 16.03 2.40
CA TYR A 72 -13.21 15.54 3.01
C TYR A 72 -14.43 16.39 2.67
N ASN A 73 -14.28 17.72 2.61
CA ASN A 73 -15.34 18.64 2.26
C ASN A 73 -15.65 18.72 0.75
N ASP A 74 -14.85 18.09 -0.12
CA ASP A 74 -15.21 17.93 -1.53
C ASP A 74 -16.27 16.85 -1.72
N VAL A 75 -16.26 15.84 -0.86
CA VAL A 75 -17.15 14.68 -0.90
C VAL A 75 -18.38 14.87 -0.01
N CYS A 76 -18.24 15.49 1.16
CA CYS A 76 -19.34 15.67 2.10
C CYS A 76 -19.65 17.14 2.35
N LYS A 77 -20.85 17.58 1.98
CA LYS A 77 -21.32 18.96 2.18
C LYS A 77 -22.30 19.08 3.36
N GLU A 78 -23.12 18.07 3.57
CA GLU A 78 -24.15 18.02 4.60
C GLU A 78 -24.01 16.72 5.40
N LYS A 79 -24.58 16.69 6.61
CA LYS A 79 -24.52 15.53 7.48
C LYS A 79 -25.05 14.28 6.77
N ASP A 80 -24.19 13.24 6.71
CA ASP A 80 -24.49 11.93 6.13
C ASP A 80 -24.86 11.95 4.63
N VAL A 81 -24.57 13.06 3.93
CA VAL A 81 -24.76 13.19 2.47
C VAL A 81 -23.39 13.22 1.80
N PHE A 82 -23.08 12.15 1.08
CA PHE A 82 -21.82 11.96 0.40
C PHE A 82 -22.00 12.04 -1.12
N ASP A 83 -21.33 13.01 -1.77
CA ASP A 83 -21.21 13.10 -3.21
C ASP A 83 -19.88 12.50 -3.65
N TRP A 84 -19.90 11.27 -4.12
CA TRP A 84 -18.72 10.56 -4.58
C TRP A 84 -18.29 10.92 -6.01
N THR A 85 -19.00 11.80 -6.68
CA THR A 85 -18.69 12.20 -8.07
C THR A 85 -17.23 12.67 -8.26
N PRO A 86 -16.62 13.45 -7.35
CA PRO A 86 -15.20 13.82 -7.50
C PRO A 86 -14.27 12.60 -7.49
N MET A 87 -14.54 11.63 -6.60
CA MET A 87 -13.74 10.41 -6.49
C MET A 87 -13.94 9.50 -7.70
N ASP A 88 -15.18 9.29 -8.12
CA ASP A 88 -15.50 8.46 -9.30
C ASP A 88 -14.79 9.01 -10.56
N LYS A 89 -14.83 10.34 -10.79
CA LYS A 89 -14.14 10.99 -11.90
C LYS A 89 -12.63 10.82 -11.83
N LEU A 90 -12.06 10.96 -10.65
CA LEU A 90 -10.61 10.77 -10.44
C LEU A 90 -10.19 9.33 -10.77
N LEU A 91 -10.91 8.33 -10.26
CA LEU A 91 -10.66 6.93 -10.55
C LEU A 91 -10.80 6.61 -12.05
N GLU A 92 -11.84 7.12 -12.70
CA GLU A 92 -12.04 6.95 -14.14
C GLU A 92 -10.92 7.60 -14.96
N GLN A 93 -10.50 8.80 -14.59
CA GLN A 93 -9.40 9.51 -15.24
C GLN A 93 -8.09 8.74 -15.16
N VAL A 94 -7.73 8.23 -13.97
CA VAL A 94 -6.50 7.47 -13.74
C VAL A 94 -6.56 6.13 -14.49
N ALA A 95 -7.65 5.39 -14.35
CA ALA A 95 -7.83 4.09 -15.01
C ALA A 95 -7.86 4.19 -16.54
N SER A 96 -8.37 5.31 -17.12
CA SER A 96 -8.34 5.54 -18.56
C SER A 96 -6.92 5.60 -19.14
N ARG A 97 -5.92 5.87 -18.30
CA ARG A 97 -4.49 5.84 -18.64
C ARG A 97 -3.83 4.48 -18.42
N GLY A 98 -4.58 3.49 -17.89
CA GLY A 98 -4.07 2.17 -17.54
C GLY A 98 -3.34 2.14 -16.19
N HIS A 99 -3.59 3.11 -15.32
CA HIS A 99 -2.97 3.24 -13.99
C HIS A 99 -4.00 3.05 -12.89
N GLN A 100 -3.51 2.86 -11.65
CA GLN A 100 -4.33 2.77 -10.45
C GLN A 100 -3.99 3.92 -9.50
N LEU A 101 -4.94 4.29 -8.66
CA LEU A 101 -4.85 5.44 -7.78
C LEU A 101 -4.29 5.07 -6.40
N VAL A 102 -3.35 5.87 -5.91
CA VAL A 102 -3.06 6.04 -4.48
C VAL A 102 -3.72 7.33 -4.02
N VAL A 103 -4.67 7.27 -3.10
CA VAL A 103 -5.39 8.44 -2.61
C VAL A 103 -5.06 8.73 -1.16
N ARG A 104 -4.85 10.01 -0.83
CA ARG A 104 -4.68 10.50 0.56
C ARG A 104 -5.76 11.52 0.88
N PHE A 105 -6.59 11.24 1.86
CA PHE A 105 -7.57 12.21 2.36
C PHE A 105 -6.92 13.11 3.41
N ARG A 106 -7.24 14.42 3.36
CA ARG A 106 -6.66 15.40 4.28
C ARG A 106 -7.64 16.43 4.80
N TYR A 107 -7.43 16.87 6.05
CA TYR A 107 -8.04 18.07 6.62
C TYR A 107 -7.09 19.25 6.53
N THR A 108 -5.85 19.08 6.95
CA THR A 108 -4.86 20.13 7.17
C THR A 108 -3.78 20.11 6.07
N TYR A 109 -3.46 21.30 5.59
CA TYR A 109 -2.40 21.51 4.62
C TYR A 109 -1.75 22.86 4.87
N VAL A 110 -0.42 22.95 4.85
CA VAL A 110 0.33 24.15 5.14
C VAL A 110 -0.15 25.32 4.26
N GLY A 111 -0.55 26.41 4.91
CA GLY A 111 -1.00 27.64 4.23
C GLY A 111 -2.40 27.56 3.61
N GLN A 112 -3.22 26.55 3.96
CA GLN A 112 -4.57 26.37 3.40
C GLN A 112 -5.63 26.36 4.51
N GLN A 113 -6.89 26.52 4.09
CA GLN A 113 -8.07 26.34 4.93
C GLN A 113 -8.22 24.87 5.30
N CYS A 114 -8.76 24.60 6.49
CA CYS A 114 -9.06 23.25 6.92
C CYS A 114 -10.22 22.66 6.11
N ALA A 115 -10.05 21.43 5.60
CA ALA A 115 -11.02 20.75 4.76
C ALA A 115 -12.08 19.96 5.56
N VAL A 116 -12.42 20.40 6.75
CA VAL A 116 -13.57 19.93 7.53
C VAL A 116 -14.86 20.37 6.80
N PRO A 117 -15.88 19.51 6.64
CA PRO A 117 -17.16 19.89 6.05
C PRO A 117 -17.81 21.09 6.74
N ASP A 118 -18.42 22.00 5.96
CA ASP A 118 -18.96 23.26 6.46
C ASP A 118 -20.05 23.08 7.53
N TYR A 119 -20.85 22.01 7.42
CA TYR A 119 -21.86 21.71 8.42
C TYR A 119 -21.26 21.39 9.82
N ILE A 120 -20.04 20.78 9.83
CA ILE A 120 -19.30 20.52 11.09
C ILE A 120 -18.66 21.83 11.60
N LYS A 121 -18.13 22.66 10.72
CA LYS A 121 -17.61 23.97 11.11
C LYS A 121 -18.69 24.86 11.74
N ALA A 122 -19.95 24.67 11.33
CA ALA A 122 -21.13 25.33 11.93
C ALA A 122 -21.68 24.59 13.16
N TRP A 123 -21.10 23.47 13.58
CA TRP A 123 -21.59 22.67 14.70
C TRP A 123 -21.42 23.42 16.03
N PRO A 124 -22.41 23.38 16.94
CA PRO A 124 -22.28 24.05 18.24
C PRO A 124 -21.03 23.63 19.01
N GLY A 125 -20.18 24.61 19.33
CA GLY A 125 -18.92 24.38 20.07
C GLY A 125 -17.72 23.95 19.23
N TYR A 126 -17.87 23.82 17.90
CA TYR A 126 -16.71 23.64 17.02
C TYR A 126 -15.86 24.92 16.98
N GLU A 127 -14.56 24.80 17.21
CA GLU A 127 -13.62 25.91 17.24
C GLU A 127 -12.33 25.57 16.48
N GLU A 128 -12.27 25.91 15.21
CA GLU A 128 -11.08 25.73 14.37
C GLU A 128 -9.90 26.51 14.95
N THR A 129 -8.72 25.90 15.01
CA THR A 129 -7.51 26.56 15.48
C THR A 129 -6.68 27.05 14.31
N SER A 130 -6.26 28.31 14.31
CA SER A 130 -5.27 28.80 13.35
C SER A 130 -3.89 28.93 13.99
N GLY A 131 -2.86 28.67 13.19
CA GLY A 131 -1.46 28.79 13.60
C GLY A 131 -0.56 29.09 12.41
N LYS A 132 0.73 29.13 12.66
CA LYS A 132 1.74 29.22 11.58
C LYS A 132 2.38 27.85 11.39
N SER A 133 2.48 27.44 10.13
CA SER A 133 3.26 26.29 9.70
C SER A 133 4.08 26.72 8.48
N GLU A 134 5.38 26.54 8.53
CA GLU A 134 6.34 27.03 7.54
C GLU A 134 6.12 28.53 7.20
N GLY A 135 5.87 29.33 8.24
CA GLY A 135 5.61 30.77 8.12
C GLY A 135 4.24 31.14 7.54
N ARG A 136 3.43 30.18 7.07
CA ARG A 136 2.10 30.39 6.46
C ARG A 136 0.98 30.14 7.46
N THR A 137 -0.10 30.91 7.38
CA THR A 137 -1.28 30.69 8.22
C THR A 137 -1.95 29.40 7.81
N THR A 138 -2.07 28.47 8.76
CA THR A 138 -2.59 27.11 8.58
C THR A 138 -3.73 26.90 9.57
N TYR A 139 -4.73 26.14 9.17
CA TYR A 139 -5.94 25.88 9.96
C TYR A 139 -6.05 24.41 10.31
N PHE A 140 -6.36 24.14 11.58
CA PHE A 140 -6.40 22.80 12.17
C PHE A 140 -7.81 22.48 12.68
N PRO A 141 -8.31 21.25 12.45
CA PRO A 141 -9.63 20.83 12.91
C PRO A 141 -9.73 20.81 14.43
N ASP A 142 -10.96 20.91 14.94
CA ASP A 142 -11.24 20.73 16.36
C ASP A 142 -11.65 19.28 16.67
N TRP A 143 -10.70 18.45 17.05
CA TRP A 143 -10.94 17.05 17.40
C TRP A 143 -11.68 16.83 18.72
N ARG A 144 -12.02 17.90 19.48
CA ARG A 144 -12.97 17.83 20.61
C ARG A 144 -14.40 17.67 20.13
N CYS A 145 -14.69 18.06 18.89
CA CYS A 145 -16.01 17.97 18.29
C CYS A 145 -16.39 16.51 18.04
N GLU A 146 -17.38 16.00 18.78
CA GLU A 146 -17.85 14.62 18.64
C GLU A 146 -18.42 14.33 17.24
N GLU A 147 -19.04 15.34 16.62
CA GLU A 147 -19.55 15.20 15.25
C GLU A 147 -18.41 15.05 14.23
N LEU A 148 -17.27 15.71 14.41
CA LEU A 148 -16.10 15.49 13.55
C LEU A 148 -15.55 14.06 13.70
N GLN A 149 -15.44 13.57 14.96
CA GLN A 149 -15.01 12.21 15.22
C GLN A 149 -15.97 11.17 14.59
N ARG A 150 -17.28 11.36 14.77
CA ARG A 150 -18.31 10.50 14.16
C ARG A 150 -18.20 10.54 12.63
N PHE A 151 -18.12 11.74 12.05
CA PHE A 151 -18.00 11.94 10.61
C PHE A 151 -16.78 11.22 10.05
N HIS A 152 -15.63 11.33 10.70
CA HIS A 152 -14.39 10.71 10.22
C HIS A 152 -14.51 9.19 10.09
N LEU A 153 -15.12 8.53 11.07
CA LEU A 153 -15.37 7.10 11.02
C LEU A 153 -16.44 6.74 9.96
N GLU A 154 -17.55 7.46 9.92
CA GLU A 154 -18.60 7.23 8.92
C GLU A 154 -18.10 7.46 7.50
N PHE A 155 -17.25 8.48 7.27
CA PHE A 155 -16.65 8.73 5.97
C PHE A 155 -15.84 7.51 5.49
N HIS A 156 -14.93 6.98 6.30
CA HIS A 156 -14.10 5.83 5.91
C HIS A 156 -14.94 4.57 5.72
N LYS A 157 -15.97 4.38 6.55
CA LYS A 157 -16.92 3.29 6.37
C LYS A 157 -17.62 3.38 5.00
N ARG A 158 -18.20 4.54 4.67
CA ARG A 158 -18.88 4.76 3.38
C ARG A 158 -17.94 4.68 2.19
N PHE A 159 -16.71 5.15 2.37
CA PHE A 159 -15.67 5.03 1.36
C PHE A 159 -15.34 3.55 1.09
N ALA A 160 -15.10 2.77 2.14
CA ALA A 160 -14.82 1.34 2.01
C ALA A 160 -16.01 0.56 1.41
N GLU A 161 -17.25 0.79 1.89
CA GLU A 161 -18.48 0.19 1.32
C GLU A 161 -18.57 0.38 -0.20
N ARG A 162 -18.02 1.48 -0.73
CA ARG A 162 -18.08 1.80 -2.15
C ARG A 162 -16.84 1.36 -2.94
N TYR A 163 -15.64 1.51 -2.39
CA TYR A 163 -14.38 1.43 -3.13
C TYR A 163 -13.40 0.35 -2.66
N ASP A 164 -13.68 -0.36 -1.58
CA ASP A 164 -12.74 -1.37 -1.06
C ASP A 164 -12.38 -2.44 -2.10
N LYS A 165 -13.33 -2.78 -2.98
CA LYS A 165 -13.15 -3.76 -4.06
C LYS A 165 -12.95 -3.15 -5.46
N ASP A 166 -12.76 -1.84 -5.53
CA ASP A 166 -12.62 -1.16 -6.82
C ASP A 166 -11.21 -1.40 -7.39
N PRO A 167 -11.07 -2.04 -8.56
CA PRO A 167 -9.77 -2.34 -9.14
C PRO A 167 -8.96 -1.10 -9.53
N ARG A 168 -9.59 0.07 -9.61
CA ARG A 168 -8.94 1.34 -9.93
C ARG A 168 -8.23 1.95 -8.73
N LEU A 169 -8.57 1.52 -7.50
CA LEU A 169 -7.97 1.98 -6.25
C LEU A 169 -6.89 1.00 -5.78
N ALA A 170 -5.62 1.43 -5.83
CA ALA A 170 -4.51 0.60 -5.35
C ALA A 170 -4.39 0.66 -3.83
N PHE A 171 -4.20 1.87 -3.28
CA PHE A 171 -3.94 2.09 -1.86
C PHE A 171 -4.60 3.36 -1.34
N VAL A 172 -4.92 3.37 -0.04
CA VAL A 172 -5.42 4.54 0.70
C VAL A 172 -4.36 4.97 1.70
N GLN A 173 -4.07 6.28 1.75
CA GLN A 173 -3.24 6.87 2.80
C GLN A 173 -4.10 7.79 3.65
N THR A 174 -3.88 7.81 4.96
CA THR A 174 -4.65 8.61 5.89
C THR A 174 -3.81 9.06 7.08
N GLY A 175 -4.20 10.18 7.68
CA GLY A 175 -3.57 10.74 8.87
C GLY A 175 -4.29 11.99 9.32
N PHE A 176 -3.83 12.59 10.40
CA PHE A 176 -4.56 13.62 11.14
C PHE A 176 -3.86 14.98 11.18
N GLY A 177 -2.57 15.00 10.89
CA GLY A 177 -1.72 16.18 11.01
C GLY A 177 -1.54 16.95 9.70
N LEU A 178 -0.42 17.64 9.60
CA LEU A 178 0.00 18.31 8.37
C LEU A 178 0.13 17.29 7.26
N TRP A 179 -0.27 17.63 6.03
CA TRP A 179 -0.18 16.76 4.86
C TRP A 179 -0.98 15.44 4.98
N ALA A 180 -1.85 15.32 5.99
CA ALA A 180 -2.48 14.07 6.43
C ALA A 180 -1.48 12.99 6.85
N GLU A 181 -0.44 13.39 7.56
CA GLU A 181 0.54 12.55 8.22
C GLU A 181 0.28 12.48 9.73
N TYR A 182 1.05 11.66 10.43
CA TYR A 182 0.86 11.46 11.87
C TYR A 182 1.71 12.42 12.70
N HIS A 183 1.88 13.66 12.20
CA HIS A 183 2.59 14.71 12.94
C HIS A 183 2.06 16.12 12.64
N ILE A 184 2.36 17.05 13.53
CA ILE A 184 2.32 18.49 13.33
C ILE A 184 3.70 19.02 13.78
N TYR A 185 4.68 18.95 12.88
CA TYR A 185 6.06 19.33 13.17
C TYR A 185 6.25 20.85 13.35
N ASP A 186 5.39 21.65 12.72
CA ASP A 186 5.41 23.11 12.82
C ASP A 186 3.97 23.63 12.92
N GLY A 187 3.58 24.09 14.10
CA GLY A 187 2.23 24.58 14.37
C GLY A 187 1.70 24.17 15.73
N PRO A 188 0.44 24.55 16.05
CA PRO A 188 -0.18 24.19 17.32
C PRO A 188 -0.54 22.69 17.32
N CYS A 189 0.33 21.87 17.90
CA CYS A 189 0.04 20.46 18.16
C CYS A 189 -0.50 20.28 19.58
N ILE A 190 -1.82 20.11 19.71
CA ILE A 190 -2.52 19.94 20.99
C ILE A 190 -3.33 18.64 20.90
N MET A 191 -2.85 17.60 21.61
CA MET A 191 -3.49 16.30 21.65
C MET A 191 -4.94 16.41 22.18
N GLY A 192 -5.88 15.82 21.45
CA GLY A 192 -7.31 15.92 21.72
C GLY A 192 -7.98 17.21 21.23
N LYS A 193 -7.22 18.18 20.67
CA LYS A 193 -7.77 19.41 20.09
C LYS A 193 -7.38 19.55 18.61
N THR A 194 -6.14 19.89 18.30
CA THR A 194 -5.68 20.06 16.89
C THR A 194 -5.22 18.73 16.28
N PHE A 195 -4.96 17.75 17.11
CA PHE A 195 -4.68 16.36 16.76
C PHE A 195 -5.60 15.46 17.58
N PRO A 196 -6.13 14.34 17.05
CA PRO A 196 -7.09 13.51 17.77
C PRO A 196 -6.48 12.83 19.01
N SER A 197 -7.30 12.64 20.05
CA SER A 197 -6.86 11.93 21.25
C SER A 197 -6.48 10.48 20.93
N HIS A 198 -5.55 9.90 21.70
CA HIS A 198 -5.17 8.48 21.58
C HIS A 198 -6.39 7.56 21.67
N LYS A 199 -7.37 7.89 22.53
CA LYS A 199 -8.61 7.11 22.63
C LYS A 199 -9.41 7.08 21.33
N PHE A 200 -9.53 8.22 20.63
CA PHE A 200 -10.19 8.26 19.34
C PHE A 200 -9.40 7.46 18.30
N GLN A 201 -8.08 7.62 18.29
CA GLN A 201 -7.22 6.88 17.37
C GLN A 201 -7.32 5.35 17.58
N GLU A 202 -7.38 4.86 18.83
CA GLU A 202 -7.66 3.43 19.09
C GLU A 202 -8.95 2.95 18.43
N THR A 203 -10.00 3.77 18.50
CA THR A 203 -11.28 3.48 17.84
C THR A 203 -11.09 3.48 16.32
N PHE A 204 -10.40 4.48 15.79
CA PHE A 204 -10.14 4.61 14.35
C PHE A 204 -9.41 3.38 13.79
N TYR A 205 -8.32 2.91 14.40
CA TYR A 205 -7.60 1.70 13.96
C TYR A 205 -8.52 0.49 13.88
N LYS A 206 -9.30 0.25 14.94
CA LYS A 206 -10.23 -0.89 15.03
C LYS A 206 -11.39 -0.83 14.05
N GLU A 207 -11.84 0.37 13.72
CA GLU A 207 -12.91 0.55 12.74
C GLU A 207 -12.36 0.44 11.31
N MET A 208 -11.17 0.96 11.02
CA MET A 208 -10.52 0.78 9.72
C MET A 208 -10.28 -0.68 9.38
N ASP A 209 -9.83 -1.49 10.35
CA ASP A 209 -9.69 -2.95 10.22
C ASP A 209 -10.98 -3.65 9.81
N LYS A 210 -12.14 -3.16 10.32
CA LYS A 210 -13.45 -3.72 9.95
C LYS A 210 -13.98 -3.23 8.61
N TYR A 211 -13.54 -2.06 8.16
CA TYR A 211 -14.09 -1.44 6.96
C TYR A 211 -13.39 -1.91 5.69
N PHE A 212 -12.09 -2.18 5.76
CA PHE A 212 -11.27 -2.53 4.62
C PHE A 212 -10.83 -3.99 4.67
N ASP A 213 -11.43 -4.80 3.82
CA ASP A 213 -11.10 -6.23 3.67
C ASP A 213 -10.08 -6.47 2.54
N GLU A 214 -10.12 -5.63 1.49
CA GLU A 214 -9.39 -5.84 0.24
C GLU A 214 -8.34 -4.74 0.00
N THR A 215 -8.75 -3.46 0.10
CA THR A 215 -7.85 -2.33 -0.14
C THR A 215 -7.03 -2.02 1.09
N THR A 216 -5.70 -2.11 0.96
CA THR A 216 -4.81 -1.77 2.05
C THR A 216 -4.79 -0.27 2.29
N TRP A 217 -4.92 0.14 3.55
CA TRP A 217 -4.74 1.51 4.00
C TRP A 217 -3.41 1.67 4.73
N SER A 218 -2.88 2.89 4.75
CA SER A 218 -1.55 3.18 5.29
C SER A 218 -1.54 4.47 6.11
N ILE A 219 -0.63 4.55 7.07
CA ILE A 219 -0.35 5.74 7.88
C ILE A 219 1.13 6.11 7.76
N SER A 220 1.48 7.37 8.06
CA SER A 220 2.89 7.76 8.05
C SER A 220 3.67 7.11 9.19
N ILE A 221 4.96 6.91 8.95
CA ILE A 221 5.87 6.29 9.93
C ILE A 221 6.02 7.10 11.22
N ASP A 222 5.67 8.40 11.22
CA ASP A 222 5.66 9.27 12.40
C ASP A 222 4.74 8.77 13.51
N ALA A 223 3.78 7.89 13.17
CA ALA A 223 2.96 7.21 14.16
C ALA A 223 3.76 6.30 15.11
N ALA A 224 5.05 6.06 14.85
CA ALA A 224 5.97 5.44 15.79
C ALA A 224 6.24 6.32 17.02
N ASP A 225 6.09 7.64 16.92
CA ASP A 225 6.24 8.54 18.05
C ASP A 225 5.04 8.43 19.00
N ALA A 226 5.32 8.12 20.27
CA ALA A 226 4.35 7.95 21.33
C ALA A 226 3.52 9.23 21.64
N TYR A 227 3.99 10.40 21.22
CA TYR A 227 3.23 11.64 21.35
C TYR A 227 2.04 11.63 20.39
N TYR A 228 2.25 11.23 19.14
CA TYR A 228 1.24 11.31 18.09
C TYR A 228 0.27 10.13 18.10
N SER A 229 0.71 8.95 18.50
CA SER A 229 -0.12 7.75 18.38
C SER A 229 -0.20 6.92 19.67
N PRO A 230 -1.27 6.11 19.86
CA PRO A 230 -1.39 5.18 20.97
C PRO A 230 -0.52 3.92 20.83
N LEU A 231 0.13 3.68 19.68
CA LEU A 231 0.75 2.40 19.31
C LEU A 231 1.85 1.96 20.28
N ASN A 232 2.57 2.89 20.89
CA ASN A 232 3.57 2.58 21.91
C ASN A 232 2.95 1.99 23.19
N ALA A 233 1.78 2.50 23.58
CA ALA A 233 1.06 2.05 24.78
C ALA A 233 0.09 0.90 24.50
N LYS A 234 -0.29 0.69 23.26
CA LYS A 234 -1.32 -0.23 22.78
C LYS A 234 -0.76 -1.11 21.65
N LYS A 235 0.24 -1.94 21.99
CA LYS A 235 0.95 -2.78 21.02
C LYS A 235 0.04 -3.74 20.26
N GLU A 236 -1.09 -4.13 20.83
CA GLU A 236 -2.11 -4.95 20.17
C GLU A 236 -2.72 -4.30 18.92
N LEU A 237 -2.58 -2.99 18.75
CA LEU A 237 -3.01 -2.31 17.53
C LEU A 237 -2.05 -2.54 16.35
N LEU A 238 -0.82 -2.99 16.62
CA LEU A 238 0.13 -3.36 15.58
C LEU A 238 -0.18 -4.72 14.94
N ASP A 239 -1.11 -5.49 15.52
CA ASP A 239 -1.61 -6.72 14.93
C ASP A 239 -2.66 -6.46 13.82
N ILE A 240 -3.13 -5.21 13.68
CA ILE A 240 -4.03 -4.78 12.62
C ILE A 240 -3.23 -4.63 11.31
N PRO A 241 -3.69 -5.24 10.20
CA PRO A 241 -2.98 -5.14 8.93
C PRO A 241 -3.16 -3.75 8.31
N PHE A 242 -2.11 -2.94 8.32
CA PHE A 242 -2.02 -1.68 7.61
C PHE A 242 -0.62 -1.43 7.07
N GLY A 243 -0.52 -0.62 6.04
CA GLY A 243 0.75 -0.20 5.48
C GLY A 243 1.32 1.05 6.15
N ASN A 244 2.53 1.39 5.77
CA ASN A 244 3.20 2.60 6.22
C ASN A 244 3.75 3.41 5.04
N PHE A 245 3.92 4.71 5.23
CA PHE A 245 4.60 5.57 4.28
C PHE A 245 5.54 6.56 4.96
N ASP A 246 6.63 6.87 4.28
CA ASP A 246 7.70 7.78 4.71
C ASP A 246 7.63 9.04 3.83
N ASP A 247 7.66 10.23 4.41
CA ASP A 247 7.58 11.51 3.71
C ASP A 247 8.96 12.08 3.31
N SER A 248 10.04 11.42 3.71
CA SER A 248 11.41 11.89 3.48
C SER A 248 12.39 10.77 3.14
N PHE A 249 11.93 9.82 2.29
CA PHE A 249 12.70 8.64 1.92
C PHE A 249 14.06 9.03 1.31
N MET A 250 15.13 8.40 1.83
CA MET A 250 16.54 8.62 1.48
C MET A 250 17.15 9.97 1.92
N HIS A 251 16.46 10.78 2.72
CA HIS A 251 17.08 11.99 3.26
C HIS A 251 18.24 11.66 4.22
N GLU A 252 19.35 12.40 4.14
CA GLU A 252 20.58 12.09 4.89
C GLU A 252 20.36 12.09 6.42
N THR A 253 19.86 13.19 6.96
CA THR A 253 19.76 13.39 8.42
C THR A 253 18.56 12.66 9.03
N HIS A 254 17.52 12.38 8.25
CA HIS A 254 16.34 11.65 8.72
C HIS A 254 16.52 10.13 8.62
N HIS A 255 17.56 9.65 7.96
CA HIS A 255 17.71 8.22 7.72
C HIS A 255 17.66 7.37 8.99
N GLU A 256 18.35 7.79 10.07
CA GLU A 256 18.33 7.05 11.35
C GLU A 256 16.96 7.13 12.01
N TYR A 257 16.33 8.30 12.03
CA TYR A 257 14.98 8.47 12.57
C TYR A 257 13.96 7.63 11.79
N ASN A 258 13.97 7.72 10.47
CA ASN A 258 13.05 6.96 9.62
C ASN A 258 13.26 5.45 9.79
N ARG A 259 14.53 4.99 9.87
CA ARG A 259 14.84 3.59 10.15
C ARG A 259 14.25 3.14 11.49
N ASP A 260 14.42 3.92 12.55
CA ASP A 260 13.90 3.60 13.87
C ASP A 260 12.36 3.56 13.87
N CYS A 261 11.71 4.46 13.10
CA CYS A 261 10.27 4.41 12.86
C CYS A 261 9.85 3.13 12.12
N TRP A 262 10.53 2.77 11.03
CA TRP A 262 10.28 1.51 10.32
C TRP A 262 10.44 0.29 11.23
N MET A 263 11.49 0.26 12.04
CA MET A 263 11.76 -0.83 13.00
C MET A 263 10.71 -0.90 14.10
N PHE A 264 10.10 0.23 14.50
CA PHE A 264 9.00 0.25 15.46
C PHE A 264 7.79 -0.55 14.98
N PHE A 265 7.45 -0.47 13.70
CA PHE A 265 6.36 -1.27 13.11
C PHE A 265 6.74 -2.73 12.91
N GLY A 266 8.02 -3.07 13.02
CA GLY A 266 8.54 -4.42 12.86
C GLY A 266 9.14 -4.69 11.48
N GLU A 267 10.17 -5.52 11.43
CA GLU A 267 10.85 -5.89 10.19
C GLU A 267 9.89 -6.50 9.17
N ASP A 268 8.92 -7.27 9.65
CA ASP A 268 7.96 -8.04 8.87
C ASP A 268 6.65 -7.31 8.53
N SER A 269 6.46 -6.05 8.96
CA SER A 269 5.19 -5.32 8.73
C SER A 269 4.84 -5.15 7.23
N TYR A 270 5.84 -5.24 6.34
CA TYR A 270 5.60 -5.25 4.90
C TYR A 270 4.80 -6.47 4.41
N LYS A 271 4.67 -7.53 5.21
CA LYS A 271 3.86 -8.71 4.89
C LYS A 271 2.36 -8.44 5.00
N ASP A 272 1.99 -7.51 5.90
CA ASP A 272 0.61 -7.18 6.23
C ASP A 272 0.09 -5.97 5.42
N GLY A 273 0.99 -5.06 4.99
CA GLY A 273 0.60 -3.89 4.21
C GLY A 273 1.77 -3.23 3.48
N PRO A 274 1.48 -2.42 2.44
CA PRO A 274 2.53 -1.84 1.62
C PRO A 274 3.39 -0.84 2.40
N ARG A 275 4.67 -0.88 2.14
CA ARG A 275 5.58 0.20 2.50
C ARG A 275 5.72 1.14 1.31
N GLY A 276 5.35 2.38 1.52
CA GLY A 276 5.39 3.44 0.54
C GLY A 276 6.07 4.68 1.06
N GLY A 277 5.98 5.78 0.33
CA GLY A 277 6.50 7.06 0.77
C GLY A 277 6.62 8.05 -0.36
N GLU A 278 7.43 9.09 -0.13
CA GLU A 278 7.84 10.05 -1.13
C GLU A 278 9.31 10.42 -0.97
N PHE A 279 9.94 10.85 -2.07
CA PHE A 279 11.30 11.36 -2.01
C PHE A 279 11.36 12.67 -1.23
N SER A 280 12.42 12.81 -0.45
CA SER A 280 12.64 13.98 0.39
C SER A 280 12.60 15.29 -0.39
N TYR A 281 11.82 16.25 0.13
CA TYR A 281 11.79 17.64 -0.34
C TYR A 281 12.64 18.59 0.54
N TYR A 282 13.44 18.04 1.46
CA TYR A 282 14.28 18.86 2.34
C TYR A 282 15.41 19.59 1.60
N SER A 283 15.88 19.05 0.49
CA SER A 283 16.88 19.69 -0.34
C SER A 283 16.69 19.42 -1.83
N ASP A 284 17.13 20.38 -2.65
CA ASP A 284 17.23 20.18 -4.11
C ASP A 284 18.19 19.03 -4.48
N TYR A 285 19.17 18.76 -3.63
CA TYR A 285 20.10 17.67 -3.82
C TYR A 285 19.38 16.31 -3.76
N ASP A 286 18.55 16.10 -2.75
CA ASP A 286 17.76 14.87 -2.59
C ASP A 286 16.91 14.61 -3.82
N GLN A 287 16.15 15.61 -4.27
CA GLN A 287 15.30 15.50 -5.44
C GLN A 287 16.06 15.19 -6.73
N LYS A 288 17.27 15.72 -6.89
CA LYS A 288 18.07 15.53 -8.10
C LYS A 288 18.78 14.19 -8.13
N HIS A 289 19.20 13.68 -6.98
CA HIS A 289 20.15 12.56 -6.89
C HIS A 289 19.58 11.27 -6.33
N CYS A 290 18.32 11.24 -5.85
CA CYS A 290 17.71 10.04 -5.25
C CYS A 290 17.66 8.83 -6.20
N LEU A 291 17.67 9.04 -7.50
CA LEU A 291 17.70 7.97 -8.51
C LEU A 291 19.02 7.84 -9.27
N ASP A 292 20.07 8.52 -8.83
CA ASP A 292 21.39 8.32 -9.45
C ASP A 292 21.86 6.87 -9.23
N LYS A 293 22.48 6.27 -10.25
CA LYS A 293 22.92 4.87 -10.20
C LYS A 293 24.01 4.63 -9.15
N GLU A 294 24.84 5.63 -8.92
CA GLU A 294 25.86 5.64 -7.89
C GLU A 294 25.27 5.87 -6.49
N GLY A 295 24.00 6.27 -6.44
CA GLY A 295 23.30 6.60 -5.22
C GLY A 295 23.66 7.97 -4.66
N MET A 296 23.08 8.28 -3.52
CA MET A 296 23.39 9.45 -2.71
C MET A 296 23.61 9.05 -1.25
N TYR A 297 24.44 9.81 -0.53
CA TYR A 297 24.77 9.54 0.88
C TYR A 297 25.25 8.10 1.14
N GLY A 298 25.95 7.51 0.15
CA GLY A 298 26.48 6.15 0.23
C GLY A 298 25.44 5.02 0.06
N ARG A 299 24.24 5.33 -0.44
CA ARG A 299 23.13 4.37 -0.64
C ARG A 299 22.55 4.53 -2.04
N THR A 300 22.28 3.42 -2.72
CA THR A 300 21.51 3.42 -3.96
C THR A 300 20.01 3.30 -3.66
N PHE A 301 19.18 3.79 -4.56
CA PHE A 301 17.72 3.62 -4.45
C PHE A 301 17.35 2.14 -4.32
N GLU A 302 17.91 1.29 -5.18
CA GLU A 302 17.63 -0.14 -5.20
C GLU A 302 18.03 -0.83 -3.88
N SER A 303 19.13 -0.41 -3.25
CA SER A 303 19.52 -0.96 -1.94
C SER A 303 18.53 -0.60 -0.84
N GLN A 304 18.03 0.64 -0.85
CA GLN A 304 17.05 1.10 0.14
C GLN A 304 15.66 0.49 -0.09
N VAL A 305 15.27 0.33 -1.33
CA VAL A 305 14.04 -0.38 -1.71
C VAL A 305 14.07 -1.83 -1.22
N ALA A 306 15.21 -2.50 -1.35
CA ALA A 306 15.37 -3.88 -0.86
C ALA A 306 15.41 -3.95 0.67
N GLU A 307 16.11 -3.03 1.33
CA GLU A 307 16.21 -2.96 2.79
C GLU A 307 14.85 -2.75 3.47
N TYR A 308 14.03 -1.84 2.90
CA TYR A 308 12.73 -1.49 3.48
C TYR A 308 11.54 -2.20 2.83
N HIS A 309 11.75 -3.12 1.88
CA HIS A 309 10.66 -3.84 1.19
C HIS A 309 9.63 -2.90 0.55
N MET A 310 10.11 -1.87 -0.15
CA MET A 310 9.26 -0.80 -0.66
C MET A 310 8.37 -1.27 -1.82
N THR A 311 7.10 -0.93 -1.75
CA THR A 311 6.10 -1.23 -2.78
C THR A 311 5.95 -0.09 -3.77
N TYR A 312 5.92 1.17 -3.29
CA TYR A 312 5.78 2.36 -4.14
C TYR A 312 6.42 3.58 -3.49
N ILE A 313 6.84 4.55 -4.31
CA ILE A 313 7.38 5.85 -3.84
C ILE A 313 6.82 6.97 -4.73
N LEU A 314 6.26 8.01 -4.12
CA LEU A 314 5.88 9.24 -4.82
C LEU A 314 7.15 9.99 -5.24
N GLY A 315 7.31 10.12 -6.55
CA GLY A 315 8.46 10.76 -7.18
C GLY A 315 8.01 11.73 -8.25
N ASN A 316 7.12 12.67 -7.89
CA ASN A 316 6.48 13.56 -8.86
C ASN A 316 7.46 14.41 -9.66
N ASP A 317 8.55 14.88 -9.04
CA ASP A 317 9.50 15.79 -9.66
C ASP A 317 10.62 15.05 -10.41
N GLN A 318 10.70 13.74 -10.23
CA GLN A 318 11.76 12.91 -10.84
C GLN A 318 11.82 12.99 -12.37
N PRO A 319 10.69 13.09 -13.11
CA PRO A 319 10.77 13.30 -14.56
C PRO A 319 11.46 14.59 -15.01
N GLY A 320 11.68 15.53 -14.10
CA GLY A 320 12.46 16.74 -14.31
C GLY A 320 13.99 16.55 -14.20
N TYR A 321 14.41 15.50 -13.50
CA TYR A 321 15.82 15.24 -13.19
C TYR A 321 16.34 13.96 -13.83
N GLN A 322 15.48 12.96 -14.02
CA GLN A 322 15.83 11.64 -14.52
C GLN A 322 15.08 11.30 -15.80
N SER A 323 15.67 10.45 -16.64
CA SER A 323 14.96 9.91 -17.79
C SER A 323 13.80 9.00 -17.35
N MET A 324 12.74 8.95 -18.16
CA MET A 324 11.63 8.03 -17.89
C MET A 324 12.07 6.55 -17.94
N ASP A 325 13.16 6.22 -18.63
CA ASP A 325 13.73 4.87 -18.63
C ASP A 325 14.41 4.56 -17.29
N ARG A 326 15.10 5.53 -16.68
CA ARG A 326 15.64 5.37 -15.31
C ARG A 326 14.55 5.24 -14.28
N ILE A 327 13.47 6.03 -14.41
CA ILE A 327 12.28 5.92 -13.54
C ILE A 327 11.63 4.53 -13.67
N LYS A 328 11.52 4.00 -14.89
CA LYS A 328 11.04 2.63 -15.13
C LYS A 328 11.95 1.59 -14.47
N GLU A 329 13.26 1.69 -14.67
CA GLU A 329 14.25 0.78 -14.08
C GLU A 329 14.15 0.78 -12.54
N ALA A 330 14.10 1.96 -11.92
CA ALA A 330 13.90 2.12 -10.48
C ALA A 330 12.55 1.53 -10.03
N SER A 331 11.47 1.82 -10.73
CA SER A 331 10.16 1.25 -10.44
C SER A 331 10.16 -0.28 -10.48
N MET A 332 10.88 -0.87 -11.42
CA MET A 332 11.00 -2.32 -11.54
C MET A 332 11.82 -2.98 -10.43
N SER A 333 12.53 -2.21 -9.58
CA SER A 333 13.20 -2.76 -8.38
C SER A 333 12.25 -2.95 -7.20
N MET A 334 11.04 -2.35 -7.24
CA MET A 334 10.06 -2.29 -6.16
C MET A 334 9.01 -3.40 -6.24
N GLY A 335 8.35 -3.63 -5.11
CA GLY A 335 7.18 -4.50 -5.02
C GLY A 335 7.48 -5.97 -5.33
N TYR A 336 6.44 -6.67 -5.76
CA TYR A 336 6.52 -8.08 -6.12
C TYR A 336 7.05 -8.31 -7.54
N LYS A 337 7.71 -9.45 -7.74
CA LYS A 337 8.10 -9.98 -9.05
C LYS A 337 8.06 -11.49 -8.99
N PHE A 338 7.37 -12.11 -9.93
CA PHE A 338 7.25 -13.57 -9.94
C PHE A 338 8.18 -14.21 -10.95
N GLU A 339 8.73 -15.37 -10.59
CA GLU A 339 9.48 -16.25 -11.49
C GLU A 339 8.89 -17.64 -11.45
N ILE A 340 8.52 -18.19 -12.63
CA ILE A 340 8.16 -19.60 -12.77
C ILE A 340 9.45 -20.38 -13.02
N LYS A 341 9.79 -21.23 -12.07
CA LYS A 341 11.02 -22.05 -12.07
C LYS A 341 10.84 -23.42 -12.73
N ASP A 342 9.60 -23.93 -12.72
CA ASP A 342 9.26 -25.20 -13.35
C ASP A 342 7.77 -25.19 -13.79
N PHE A 343 7.49 -25.79 -14.93
CA PHE A 343 6.14 -25.95 -15.46
C PHE A 343 6.00 -27.35 -16.01
N ARG A 344 5.00 -28.09 -15.53
CA ARG A 344 4.77 -29.48 -15.89
C ARG A 344 3.29 -29.73 -16.17
N VAL A 345 3.01 -30.64 -17.09
CA VAL A 345 1.64 -31.00 -17.51
C VAL A 345 1.46 -32.52 -17.57
N LYS A 346 0.28 -32.98 -17.21
CA LYS A 346 -0.16 -34.36 -17.34
C LYS A 346 -1.65 -34.43 -17.65
N GLY A 347 -2.00 -34.69 -18.91
CA GLY A 347 -3.38 -34.67 -19.33
C GLY A 347 -4.04 -33.31 -19.17
N ASN A 348 -5.05 -33.22 -18.32
CA ASN A 348 -5.76 -31.98 -17.96
C ASN A 348 -5.31 -31.41 -16.61
N GLU A 349 -4.11 -31.72 -16.17
CA GLU A 349 -3.51 -31.25 -14.94
C GLU A 349 -2.18 -30.53 -15.24
N ALA A 350 -1.89 -29.45 -14.54
CA ALA A 350 -0.63 -28.74 -14.61
C ALA A 350 -0.08 -28.49 -13.18
N ALA A 351 1.24 -28.44 -13.09
CA ALA A 351 1.95 -28.06 -11.88
C ALA A 351 2.94 -26.94 -12.20
N VAL A 352 2.88 -25.85 -11.46
CA VAL A 352 3.70 -24.65 -11.66
C VAL A 352 4.48 -24.37 -10.38
N LEU A 353 5.81 -24.42 -10.44
CA LEU A 353 6.69 -23.95 -9.36
C LEU A 353 6.94 -22.47 -9.55
N ILE A 354 6.47 -21.66 -8.64
CA ILE A 354 6.58 -20.19 -8.70
C ILE A 354 7.23 -19.64 -7.43
N THR A 355 8.04 -18.61 -7.58
CA THR A 355 8.68 -17.89 -6.48
C THR A 355 8.44 -16.39 -6.63
N ASN A 356 8.45 -15.64 -5.50
CA ASN A 356 8.49 -14.19 -5.52
C ASN A 356 9.95 -13.72 -5.42
N ILE A 357 10.51 -13.24 -6.52
CA ILE A 357 11.87 -12.67 -6.60
C ILE A 357 11.89 -11.15 -6.39
N GLY A 358 10.77 -10.57 -6.01
CA GLY A 358 10.64 -9.15 -5.66
C GLY A 358 11.07 -8.86 -4.23
N VAL A 359 10.81 -7.63 -3.78
CA VAL A 359 11.16 -7.15 -2.44
C VAL A 359 9.95 -7.06 -1.51
N ALA A 360 8.73 -7.16 -2.03
CA ALA A 360 7.48 -7.13 -1.27
C ALA A 360 6.47 -8.15 -1.84
N PRO A 361 5.41 -8.52 -1.12
CA PRO A 361 4.32 -9.33 -1.68
C PRO A 361 3.40 -8.49 -2.59
N ILE A 362 2.52 -9.16 -3.33
CA ILE A 362 1.32 -8.53 -3.89
C ILE A 362 0.24 -8.50 -2.79
N TYR A 363 -0.45 -7.37 -2.63
CA TYR A 363 -1.45 -7.21 -1.55
C TYR A 363 -2.88 -7.50 -2.03
N ARG A 364 -3.04 -8.12 -3.19
CA ARG A 364 -4.32 -8.51 -3.77
C ARG A 364 -4.32 -9.98 -4.14
N ASP A 365 -5.45 -10.62 -3.98
CA ASP A 365 -5.60 -12.01 -4.40
C ASP A 365 -5.28 -12.17 -5.89
N SER A 366 -4.33 -13.02 -6.17
CA SER A 366 -3.81 -13.27 -7.50
C SER A 366 -3.48 -14.75 -7.63
N TYR A 367 -3.76 -15.34 -8.79
CA TYR A 367 -3.70 -16.78 -8.98
C TYR A 367 -2.95 -17.14 -10.24
N VAL A 368 -2.13 -18.17 -10.18
CA VAL A 368 -1.64 -18.82 -11.40
C VAL A 368 -2.81 -19.51 -12.07
N ALA A 369 -2.96 -19.30 -13.38
CA ALA A 369 -3.96 -19.95 -14.19
C ALA A 369 -3.34 -20.61 -15.42
N VAL A 370 -3.87 -21.75 -15.85
CA VAL A 370 -3.49 -22.43 -17.09
C VAL A 370 -4.78 -22.74 -17.87
N GLY A 371 -4.88 -22.21 -19.08
CA GLY A 371 -6.08 -22.38 -19.89
C GLY A 371 -7.36 -21.78 -19.28
N GLY A 372 -7.21 -20.70 -18.50
CA GLY A 372 -8.33 -20.05 -17.78
C GLY A 372 -8.77 -20.78 -16.50
N VAL A 373 -8.10 -21.86 -16.12
CA VAL A 373 -8.35 -22.56 -14.86
C VAL A 373 -7.38 -22.01 -13.81
N LYS A 374 -7.90 -21.42 -12.73
CA LYS A 374 -7.10 -20.87 -11.61
C LYS A 374 -6.69 -21.99 -10.65
N GLY A 375 -5.45 -21.94 -10.17
CA GLY A 375 -5.02 -22.69 -8.99
C GLY A 375 -5.65 -22.12 -7.71
N GLU A 376 -5.62 -22.89 -6.64
CA GLU A 376 -6.27 -22.50 -5.37
C GLU A 376 -5.39 -21.58 -4.49
N TYR A 377 -4.07 -21.58 -4.71
CA TYR A 377 -3.14 -20.78 -3.88
C TYR A 377 -3.10 -19.34 -4.35
N SER A 378 -3.45 -18.41 -3.45
CA SER A 378 -3.31 -16.96 -3.70
C SER A 378 -1.85 -16.52 -3.54
N LEU A 379 -1.31 -15.90 -4.58
CA LEU A 379 0.04 -15.34 -4.59
C LEU A 379 0.21 -14.17 -3.60
N LYS A 380 -0.87 -13.63 -3.03
CA LYS A 380 -0.85 -12.69 -1.91
C LYS A 380 -0.08 -13.28 -0.71
N ASN A 381 -0.10 -14.60 -0.56
CA ASN A 381 0.59 -15.31 0.50
C ASN A 381 2.04 -15.70 0.17
N LEU A 382 2.51 -15.42 -1.05
CA LEU A 382 3.86 -15.78 -1.48
C LEU A 382 4.84 -14.63 -1.19
N MET A 383 5.55 -14.75 -0.08
CA MET A 383 6.50 -13.74 0.38
C MET A 383 7.78 -13.71 -0.47
N PRO A 384 8.54 -12.58 -0.45
CA PRO A 384 9.84 -12.51 -1.12
C PRO A 384 10.77 -13.65 -0.72
N GLY A 385 11.34 -14.32 -1.72
CA GLY A 385 12.24 -15.46 -1.53
C GLY A 385 11.57 -16.82 -1.29
N GLU A 386 10.26 -16.85 -1.08
CA GLU A 386 9.51 -18.10 -0.95
C GLU A 386 9.17 -18.69 -2.32
N GLU A 387 8.95 -20.00 -2.33
CA GLU A 387 8.49 -20.72 -3.53
C GLU A 387 7.40 -21.74 -3.19
N VAL A 388 6.50 -21.98 -4.14
CA VAL A 388 5.38 -22.90 -3.96
C VAL A 388 5.06 -23.64 -5.25
N TRP A 389 4.71 -24.93 -5.14
CA TRP A 389 4.07 -25.65 -6.22
C TRP A 389 2.57 -25.38 -6.23
N ILE A 390 2.05 -24.92 -7.37
CA ILE A 390 0.62 -24.68 -7.59
C ILE A 390 0.11 -25.72 -8.55
N HIS A 391 -0.87 -26.51 -8.11
CA HIS A 391 -1.57 -27.48 -8.93
C HIS A 391 -2.80 -26.84 -9.56
N VAL A 392 -2.98 -27.06 -10.86
CA VAL A 392 -4.13 -26.60 -11.64
C VAL A 392 -4.74 -27.78 -12.35
N LYS A 393 -6.05 -27.99 -12.22
CA LYS A 393 -6.75 -29.13 -12.86
C LYS A 393 -8.07 -28.68 -13.44
N GLY A 394 -8.30 -28.99 -14.72
CA GLY A 394 -9.57 -28.70 -15.36
C GLY A 394 -9.54 -28.78 -16.87
N GLU A 395 -10.70 -28.61 -17.49
CA GLU A 395 -10.84 -28.50 -18.94
C GLU A 395 -10.12 -27.21 -19.41
N GLY A 396 -9.31 -27.33 -20.45
CA GLY A 396 -8.52 -26.22 -21.00
C GLY A 396 -7.04 -26.28 -20.59
N VAL A 397 -6.66 -27.03 -19.57
CA VAL A 397 -5.25 -27.29 -19.25
C VAL A 397 -4.63 -28.20 -20.30
N SER A 398 -3.50 -27.75 -20.87
CA SER A 398 -2.71 -28.57 -21.82
C SER A 398 -1.26 -28.05 -21.89
N ASP A 399 -0.38 -28.86 -22.49
CA ASP A 399 1.03 -28.54 -22.76
C ASP A 399 1.23 -27.41 -23.80
N GLN A 400 0.18 -27.08 -24.56
CA GLN A 400 0.21 -25.97 -25.54
C GLN A 400 -0.14 -24.60 -24.94
N ILE A 401 -0.51 -24.55 -23.65
CA ILE A 401 -1.00 -23.34 -22.99
C ILE A 401 -0.02 -22.91 -21.89
N VAL A 402 0.51 -21.71 -22.05
CA VAL A 402 1.41 -21.12 -21.04
C VAL A 402 0.63 -20.61 -19.82
N PRO A 403 1.20 -20.67 -18.61
CA PRO A 403 0.61 -20.07 -17.41
C PRO A 403 0.38 -18.57 -17.57
N THR A 404 -0.66 -18.07 -16.93
CA THR A 404 -0.92 -16.64 -16.70
C THR A 404 -1.05 -16.37 -15.21
N ILE A 405 -0.93 -15.10 -14.80
CA ILE A 405 -1.27 -14.69 -13.44
C ILE A 405 -2.48 -13.78 -13.53
N GLU A 406 -3.57 -14.21 -12.91
CA GLU A 406 -4.86 -13.52 -12.92
C GLU A 406 -5.10 -12.82 -11.59
N CYS A 407 -5.56 -11.57 -11.66
CA CYS A 407 -5.93 -10.75 -10.52
C CYS A 407 -7.15 -9.91 -10.91
N ASP A 408 -8.19 -9.95 -10.08
CA ASP A 408 -9.44 -9.25 -10.37
C ASP A 408 -9.34 -7.73 -10.09
N HIS A 409 -8.21 -7.28 -9.50
CA HIS A 409 -7.92 -5.88 -9.18
C HIS A 409 -6.97 -5.22 -10.20
N LEU A 410 -7.11 -5.53 -11.46
CA LEU A 410 -6.37 -4.88 -12.55
C LEU A 410 -7.31 -3.99 -13.38
N VAL A 411 -6.80 -2.83 -13.79
CA VAL A 411 -7.51 -1.99 -14.75
C VAL A 411 -7.23 -2.45 -16.19
N PRO A 412 -8.10 -2.13 -17.17
CA PRO A 412 -7.90 -2.52 -18.55
C PRO A 412 -6.52 -2.12 -19.09
N GLY A 413 -5.82 -3.10 -19.66
CA GLY A 413 -4.47 -2.94 -20.23
C GLY A 413 -3.34 -3.30 -19.26
N GLN A 414 -3.60 -3.48 -17.97
CA GLN A 414 -2.64 -4.04 -17.03
C GLN A 414 -2.58 -5.56 -17.11
N LYS A 415 -1.42 -6.11 -16.82
CA LYS A 415 -1.19 -7.55 -16.64
C LYS A 415 -0.05 -7.77 -15.65
N ILE A 416 -0.07 -8.86 -14.94
CA ILE A 416 1.05 -9.32 -14.12
C ILE A 416 1.97 -10.16 -15.03
N GLU A 417 3.20 -9.70 -15.19
CA GLU A 417 4.24 -10.41 -15.91
C GLU A 417 5.04 -11.30 -14.95
N TYR A 418 5.64 -12.35 -15.48
CA TYR A 418 6.57 -13.20 -14.75
C TYR A 418 7.79 -13.53 -15.59
N LYS A 419 8.90 -13.84 -14.91
CA LYS A 419 10.10 -14.39 -15.52
C LYS A 419 9.97 -15.93 -15.59
N ALA A 420 10.47 -16.53 -16.65
CA ALA A 420 10.63 -17.98 -16.76
C ALA A 420 11.76 -18.31 -17.73
N ASP A 421 12.54 -19.34 -17.40
CA ASP A 421 13.55 -19.95 -18.27
C ASP A 421 13.59 -21.45 -17.98
N VAL A 422 12.47 -22.13 -18.30
CA VAL A 422 12.28 -23.56 -18.11
C VAL A 422 12.66 -24.27 -19.39
N ILE A 423 13.63 -25.19 -19.32
CA ILE A 423 14.17 -25.99 -20.44
C ILE A 423 13.69 -27.43 -20.33
#